data_007270e03aaa3bb1875d0487776ae89a
#
_entry.id   007270e03aaa3bb1875d0487776ae89a
#
_cell.length_a   1.000
_cell.length_b   1.000
_cell.length_c   1.000
_cell.angle_alpha   90.00
_cell.angle_beta   90.00
_cell.angle_gamma   90.00
#
_symmetry.space_group_name_H-M   'P 1'
#
loop_
_entity.id
_entity.type
_entity.pdbx_description
1 polymer ?
#
loop_
_entity_poly.entity_id
_entity_poly.type
_entity_poly.pdbx_seq_one_letter_code
_entity_poly.pdbx_strand_id
1 'polypeptide(L)'
;MKKRLISMLLLVVMVLGMLPATALAASSEEEALGEVNIYNGEQKLSYLSINGRIRELIYTYFNHVDANGRTKEIPAYCVNPNTTGVPQTVGPGESIKYIAKEKGNDSKVMGIIANGYPTRGLSELKLENKYHAYYATKMALWCYLLPNWNINNLKVNPNLTGAELQRARAILAAAKDIYVRGTAWNKIYSPRVTAAPDRDTAYAVTVDGQPYKQVFTVHSDTWVCNYAIRVAFSDPASVPAGARIVDMNNKDITTITTSGTGDGYGGKFKVLYPAAAVAGKTGSVQLSFTTDVYKYAVFYAVCAEKNKYGQLQNYMCDTDPTVTMRLSTYSNYSDGGEVEPPDTGLKIIKLEKGTDTPLSGAIFEVVDPDGAT
;
A
#
# COMPACT_ATOMS: atom_id res chain seq x y z
N MET A 1 -19.07 37.40 -36.89
CA MET A 1 -18.00 36.43 -36.53
C MET A 1 -17.63 36.45 -35.04
N LYS A 2 -17.37 37.61 -34.42
CA LYS A 2 -16.94 37.69 -33.00
C LYS A 2 -17.89 37.02 -31.99
N LYS A 3 -19.22 37.15 -32.14
CA LYS A 3 -20.20 36.55 -31.22
C LYS A 3 -20.21 35.00 -31.27
N ARG A 4 -19.95 34.38 -32.42
CA ARG A 4 -19.87 32.92 -32.58
C ARG A 4 -18.57 32.36 -31.98
N LEU A 5 -17.49 33.13 -32.04
CA LEU A 5 -16.19 32.74 -31.42
C LEU A 5 -16.28 32.74 -29.90
N ILE A 6 -16.96 33.75 -29.33
CA ILE A 6 -17.18 33.87 -27.88
C ILE A 6 -18.05 32.72 -27.35
N SER A 7 -19.14 32.38 -28.09
CA SER A 7 -20.00 31.25 -27.74
C SER A 7 -19.27 29.92 -27.81
N MET A 8 -18.38 29.75 -28.81
CA MET A 8 -17.56 28.51 -28.91
C MET A 8 -16.51 28.42 -27.80
N LEU A 9 -15.91 29.56 -27.43
CA LEU A 9 -14.97 29.62 -26.30
C LEU A 9 -15.65 29.32 -24.96
N LEU A 10 -16.86 29.85 -24.74
CA LEU A 10 -17.68 29.57 -23.57
C LEU A 10 -18.07 28.09 -23.48
N LEU A 11 -18.42 27.48 -24.63
CA LEU A 11 -18.78 26.06 -24.71
C LEU A 11 -17.57 25.17 -24.37
N VAL A 12 -16.37 25.52 -24.84
CA VAL A 12 -15.13 24.80 -24.55
C VAL A 12 -14.75 24.93 -23.05
N VAL A 13 -14.93 26.10 -22.47
CA VAL A 13 -14.70 26.32 -21.03
C VAL A 13 -15.72 25.55 -20.19
N MET A 14 -17.00 25.49 -20.62
CA MET A 14 -18.04 24.72 -19.95
C MET A 14 -17.80 23.21 -20.04
N VAL A 15 -17.33 22.70 -21.18
CA VAL A 15 -17.02 21.28 -21.39
C VAL A 15 -15.77 20.89 -20.58
N LEU A 16 -14.78 21.78 -20.46
CA LEU A 16 -13.59 21.56 -19.61
C LEU A 16 -13.93 21.61 -18.11
N GLY A 17 -14.96 22.39 -17.72
CA GLY A 17 -15.45 22.45 -16.34
C GLY A 17 -16.35 21.28 -15.93
N MET A 18 -16.86 20.50 -16.90
CA MET A 18 -17.70 19.31 -16.66
C MET A 18 -16.93 17.99 -16.68
N LEU A 19 -15.62 18.03 -16.86
CA LEU A 19 -14.83 16.84 -16.60
C LEU A 19 -14.91 16.57 -15.11
N PRO A 20 -15.46 15.40 -14.68
CA PRO A 20 -15.40 15.03 -13.28
C PRO A 20 -13.95 15.17 -12.87
N ALA A 21 -13.69 15.74 -11.68
CA ALA A 21 -12.35 15.80 -11.12
C ALA A 21 -11.88 14.34 -11.02
N THR A 22 -11.32 13.83 -12.12
CA THR A 22 -10.71 12.51 -12.14
C THR A 22 -9.62 12.59 -11.10
N ALA A 23 -9.78 11.82 -10.02
CA ALA A 23 -8.72 11.61 -9.06
C ALA A 23 -7.47 11.27 -9.87
N LEU A 24 -6.54 12.22 -9.94
CA LEU A 24 -5.25 11.98 -10.60
C LEU A 24 -4.59 10.89 -9.77
N ALA A 25 -4.55 9.69 -10.33
CA ALA A 25 -3.77 8.62 -9.75
C ALA A 25 -2.33 9.14 -9.60
N ALA A 26 -1.81 9.12 -8.38
CA ALA A 26 -0.43 9.49 -8.14
C ALA A 26 0.46 8.58 -8.98
N SER A 27 1.33 9.17 -9.79
CA SER A 27 2.41 8.43 -10.40
C SER A 27 3.40 8.08 -9.29
N SER A 28 3.55 6.80 -8.97
CA SER A 28 4.67 6.35 -8.15
C SER A 28 5.93 6.48 -9.01
N GLU A 29 6.89 7.30 -8.59
CA GLU A 29 8.25 7.16 -9.10
C GLU A 29 8.78 5.85 -8.51
N GLU A 30 8.73 4.78 -9.30
CA GLU A 30 9.42 3.54 -8.97
C GLU A 30 10.91 3.81 -9.15
N GLU A 31 11.67 3.84 -8.04
CA GLU A 31 13.12 3.71 -8.13
C GLU A 31 13.41 2.37 -8.80
N ALA A 32 13.96 2.42 -10.00
CA ALA A 32 14.49 1.24 -10.65
C ALA A 32 15.67 0.75 -9.79
N LEU A 33 15.52 -0.38 -9.13
CA LEU A 33 16.65 -1.07 -8.51
C LEU A 33 17.56 -1.55 -9.64
N GLY A 34 18.63 -0.80 -9.92
CA GLY A 34 19.57 -1.16 -10.96
C GLY A 34 20.37 -2.40 -10.59
N GLU A 35 21.30 -2.26 -9.67
CA GLU A 35 22.18 -3.32 -9.20
C GLU A 35 21.96 -3.60 -7.72
N VAL A 36 21.97 -4.88 -7.35
CA VAL A 36 21.94 -5.32 -5.95
C VAL A 36 23.06 -6.32 -5.69
N ASN A 37 23.68 -6.21 -4.53
CA ASN A 37 24.67 -7.18 -4.07
C ASN A 37 24.00 -8.20 -3.16
N ILE A 38 24.05 -9.48 -3.55
CA ILE A 38 23.50 -10.58 -2.73
C ILE A 38 24.64 -11.19 -1.91
N TYR A 39 24.43 -11.21 -0.61
CA TYR A 39 25.36 -11.68 0.40
C TYR A 39 24.97 -13.06 0.92
N ASN A 40 25.96 -13.88 1.28
CA ASN A 40 25.75 -15.05 2.11
C ASN A 40 25.88 -14.66 3.59
N GLY A 41 24.97 -15.18 4.40
CA GLY A 41 25.12 -15.23 5.85
C GLY A 41 25.98 -16.43 6.27
N GLU A 42 26.34 -16.44 7.55
CA GLU A 42 27.17 -17.50 8.15
C GLU A 42 26.39 -18.76 8.48
N GLN A 43 25.07 -18.63 8.69
CA GLN A 43 24.28 -19.65 9.34
C GLN A 43 23.65 -20.64 8.36
N LYS A 44 23.99 -21.92 8.54
CA LYS A 44 23.33 -23.05 7.92
C LYS A 44 22.09 -23.45 8.71
N LEU A 45 20.97 -23.62 8.02
CA LEU A 45 19.64 -23.84 8.57
C LEU A 45 19.10 -25.17 8.03
N SER A 46 18.68 -26.10 8.90
CA SER A 46 18.25 -27.45 8.51
C SER A 46 17.09 -27.97 9.36
N TYR A 47 16.05 -27.17 9.50
CA TYR A 47 14.91 -27.44 10.40
C TYR A 47 13.84 -28.35 9.84
N LEU A 48 13.66 -28.37 8.51
CA LEU A 48 12.56 -29.08 7.87
C LEU A 48 13.04 -30.09 6.82
N SER A 49 12.18 -31.04 6.53
CA SER A 49 12.35 -32.03 5.47
C SER A 49 11.12 -32.06 4.57
N ILE A 50 11.31 -32.40 3.30
CA ILE A 50 10.25 -32.64 2.35
C ILE A 50 10.59 -33.82 1.45
N ASN A 51 9.61 -34.68 1.17
CA ASN A 51 9.79 -35.89 0.40
C ASN A 51 10.97 -36.75 0.93
N GLY A 52 11.09 -36.88 2.26
CA GLY A 52 12.13 -37.66 2.94
C GLY A 52 13.53 -37.02 2.93
N ARG A 53 13.70 -35.80 2.40
CA ARG A 53 15.01 -35.11 2.34
C ARG A 53 15.03 -33.89 3.23
N ILE A 54 16.01 -33.80 4.11
CA ILE A 54 16.29 -32.60 4.91
C ILE A 54 16.74 -31.49 3.97
N ARG A 55 16.26 -30.27 4.21
CA ARG A 55 16.62 -29.08 3.43
C ARG A 55 17.53 -28.18 4.23
N GLU A 56 18.79 -28.15 3.80
CA GLU A 56 19.78 -27.23 4.30
C GLU A 56 19.71 -25.96 3.46
N LEU A 57 19.61 -24.82 4.13
CA LEU A 57 19.57 -23.48 3.53
C LEU A 57 20.63 -22.59 4.19
N ILE A 58 21.14 -21.65 3.40
CA ILE A 58 21.95 -20.55 3.91
C ILE A 58 21.07 -19.29 3.83
N TYR A 59 21.18 -18.44 4.85
CA TYR A 59 20.55 -17.14 4.84
C TYR A 59 21.22 -16.27 3.78
N THR A 60 20.44 -15.72 2.85
CA THR A 60 20.91 -14.80 1.82
C THR A 60 20.15 -13.49 1.94
N TYR A 61 20.86 -12.37 1.73
CA TYR A 61 20.31 -11.03 1.91
C TYR A 61 21.00 -10.02 0.99
N PHE A 62 20.41 -8.85 0.87
CA PHE A 62 21.04 -7.66 0.32
C PHE A 62 20.90 -6.49 1.29
N ASN A 63 21.77 -5.50 1.14
CA ASN A 63 21.73 -4.30 1.94
C ASN A 63 20.99 -3.20 1.18
N HIS A 64 19.97 -2.66 1.80
CA HIS A 64 19.22 -1.50 1.33
C HIS A 64 19.54 -0.29 2.20
N VAL A 65 19.74 0.86 1.56
CA VAL A 65 19.95 2.13 2.26
C VAL A 65 18.64 2.90 2.20
N ASP A 66 18.01 3.13 3.34
CA ASP A 66 16.76 3.87 3.42
C ASP A 66 16.96 5.39 3.15
N ALA A 67 15.88 6.13 3.01
CA ALA A 67 15.89 7.57 2.77
C ALA A 67 16.62 8.39 3.87
N ASN A 68 16.88 7.79 5.03
CA ASN A 68 17.63 8.39 6.14
C ASN A 68 19.12 7.99 6.15
N GLY A 69 19.58 7.29 5.12
CA GLY A 69 20.95 6.79 5.02
C GLY A 69 21.27 5.59 5.91
N ARG A 70 20.26 4.90 6.47
CA ARG A 70 20.44 3.72 7.31
C ARG A 70 20.48 2.47 6.46
N THR A 71 21.53 1.68 6.65
CA THR A 71 21.61 0.37 6.00
C THR A 71 20.72 -0.64 6.72
N LYS A 72 19.82 -1.27 5.95
CA LYS A 72 18.92 -2.32 6.38
C LYS A 72 19.20 -3.59 5.60
N GLU A 73 19.37 -4.68 6.29
CA GLU A 73 19.51 -6.00 5.69
C GLU A 73 18.13 -6.55 5.32
N ILE A 74 17.94 -6.85 4.04
CA ILE A 74 16.68 -7.37 3.47
C ILE A 74 16.91 -8.80 2.98
N PRO A 75 16.08 -9.78 3.37
CA PRO A 75 16.20 -11.15 2.87
C PRO A 75 16.07 -11.26 1.36
N ALA A 76 16.92 -12.09 0.75
CA ALA A 76 16.85 -12.46 -0.65
C ALA A 76 16.38 -13.90 -0.79
N TYR A 77 15.25 -14.12 -1.47
CA TYR A 77 14.65 -15.45 -1.62
C TYR A 77 14.95 -16.04 -2.98
N CYS A 78 15.66 -17.15 -3.00
CA CYS A 78 15.89 -17.91 -4.22
C CYS A 78 14.57 -18.45 -4.81
N VAL A 79 14.39 -18.28 -6.12
CA VAL A 79 13.18 -18.70 -6.84
C VAL A 79 13.38 -19.87 -7.79
N ASN A 80 14.62 -20.30 -8.01
CA ASN A 80 14.98 -21.47 -8.83
C ASN A 80 15.93 -22.41 -8.08
N PRO A 81 15.45 -23.14 -7.08
CA PRO A 81 16.26 -23.93 -6.15
C PRO A 81 17.01 -25.11 -6.80
N ASN A 82 16.72 -25.44 -8.05
CA ASN A 82 17.46 -26.48 -8.81
C ASN A 82 18.78 -25.96 -9.42
N THR A 83 19.07 -24.68 -9.28
CA THR A 83 20.31 -24.05 -9.73
C THR A 83 21.21 -23.79 -8.53
N THR A 84 22.52 -23.66 -8.75
CA THR A 84 23.49 -23.36 -7.70
C THR A 84 23.20 -21.98 -7.07
N GLY A 85 23.15 -21.90 -5.75
CA GLY A 85 23.02 -20.65 -5.00
C GLY A 85 24.30 -19.82 -5.05
N VAL A 86 24.36 -18.74 -4.27
CA VAL A 86 25.61 -18.01 -4.08
C VAL A 86 26.66 -18.99 -3.56
N PRO A 87 27.80 -19.17 -4.27
CA PRO A 87 28.79 -20.17 -3.89
C PRO A 87 29.33 -19.96 -2.49
N GLN A 88 29.63 -21.04 -1.77
CA GLN A 88 30.25 -20.94 -0.45
C GLN A 88 31.66 -20.35 -0.48
N THR A 89 32.30 -20.32 -1.65
CA THR A 89 33.57 -19.62 -1.87
C THR A 89 33.46 -18.11 -1.75
N VAL A 90 32.24 -17.58 -1.84
CA VAL A 90 31.89 -16.21 -1.44
C VAL A 90 31.68 -16.26 0.07
N GLY A 91 32.63 -15.77 0.83
CA GLY A 91 32.63 -15.84 2.28
C GLY A 91 31.48 -15.08 2.93
N PRO A 92 31.25 -15.30 4.23
CA PRO A 92 30.30 -14.50 4.98
C PRO A 92 30.62 -13.01 4.87
N GLY A 93 29.61 -12.19 4.55
CA GLY A 93 29.79 -10.76 4.32
C GLY A 93 30.35 -10.36 2.96
N GLU A 94 30.77 -11.32 2.13
CA GLU A 94 31.07 -11.08 0.73
C GLU A 94 29.82 -11.22 -0.13
N SER A 95 29.81 -10.58 -1.30
CA SER A 95 28.62 -10.51 -2.15
C SER A 95 28.91 -10.83 -3.61
N ILE A 96 27.87 -11.21 -4.32
CA ILE A 96 27.84 -11.29 -5.78
C ILE A 96 26.89 -10.22 -6.29
N LYS A 97 27.28 -9.57 -7.38
CA LYS A 97 26.46 -8.58 -8.05
C LYS A 97 25.33 -9.24 -8.84
N TYR A 98 24.12 -8.72 -8.62
CA TYR A 98 22.90 -9.06 -9.33
C TYR A 98 22.27 -7.82 -9.95
N ILE A 99 21.49 -8.02 -11.00
CA ILE A 99 20.72 -6.95 -11.65
C ILE A 99 19.24 -7.25 -11.42
N ALA A 100 18.54 -6.30 -10.84
CA ALA A 100 17.10 -6.32 -10.78
C ALA A 100 16.54 -6.09 -12.19
N LYS A 101 15.86 -7.08 -12.75
CA LYS A 101 15.42 -7.06 -14.15
C LYS A 101 13.97 -6.62 -14.29
N GLU A 102 13.14 -7.09 -13.40
CA GLU A 102 11.71 -6.87 -13.49
C GLU A 102 11.05 -6.99 -12.11
N LYS A 103 9.88 -6.40 -12.00
CA LYS A 103 8.99 -6.57 -10.89
C LYS A 103 8.31 -7.93 -11.00
N GLY A 104 8.25 -8.68 -9.91
CA GLY A 104 7.50 -9.93 -9.87
C GLY A 104 6.01 -9.67 -10.15
N ASN A 105 5.42 -10.44 -11.04
CA ASN A 105 4.01 -10.32 -11.43
C ASN A 105 3.13 -11.51 -10.97
N ASP A 106 3.71 -12.52 -10.35
CA ASP A 106 2.95 -13.63 -9.76
C ASP A 106 2.37 -13.20 -8.42
N SER A 107 1.05 -13.03 -8.38
CA SER A 107 0.33 -12.56 -7.19
C SER A 107 0.49 -13.47 -5.98
N LYS A 108 0.65 -14.77 -6.18
CA LYS A 108 0.82 -15.74 -5.08
C LYS A 108 2.24 -15.73 -4.54
N VAL A 109 3.23 -15.58 -5.41
CA VAL A 109 4.63 -15.36 -4.99
C VAL A 109 4.72 -14.08 -4.17
N MET A 110 4.15 -12.99 -4.67
CA MET A 110 4.07 -11.73 -3.94
C MET A 110 3.33 -11.91 -2.61
N GLY A 111 2.22 -12.63 -2.62
CA GLY A 111 1.44 -12.92 -1.42
C GLY A 111 2.22 -13.72 -0.38
N ILE A 112 3.00 -14.71 -0.77
CA ILE A 112 3.85 -15.50 0.14
C ILE A 112 4.93 -14.62 0.75
N ILE A 113 5.60 -13.78 -0.05
CA ILE A 113 6.63 -12.87 0.45
C ILE A 113 6.02 -11.80 1.36
N ALA A 114 4.89 -11.22 0.99
CA ALA A 114 4.16 -10.22 1.80
C ALA A 114 3.63 -10.79 3.13
N ASN A 115 3.30 -12.08 3.18
CA ASN A 115 2.89 -12.76 4.41
C ASN A 115 4.05 -13.44 5.15
N GLY A 116 5.26 -13.32 4.64
CA GLY A 116 6.50 -13.82 5.21
C GLY A 116 7.33 -12.73 5.89
N TYR A 117 8.58 -13.07 6.16
CA TYR A 117 9.57 -12.14 6.71
C TYR A 117 10.26 -11.37 5.56
N PRO A 118 10.55 -10.06 5.66
CA PRO A 118 10.44 -9.23 6.86
C PRO A 118 9.11 -8.51 7.03
N THR A 119 8.19 -8.60 6.08
CA THR A 119 6.90 -7.86 6.09
C THR A 119 6.10 -8.20 7.34
N ARG A 120 5.97 -9.48 7.65
CA ARG A 120 5.49 -9.91 8.96
C ARG A 120 6.66 -10.08 9.91
N GLY A 121 6.58 -9.40 11.05
CA GLY A 121 7.61 -9.42 12.08
C GLY A 121 7.71 -10.76 12.82
N LEU A 122 8.79 -10.93 13.60
CA LEU A 122 9.05 -12.15 14.34
C LEU A 122 7.93 -12.52 15.31
N SER A 123 7.34 -11.54 15.99
CA SER A 123 6.23 -11.75 16.93
C SER A 123 4.96 -12.25 16.24
N GLU A 124 4.63 -11.73 15.05
CA GLU A 124 3.48 -12.16 14.26
C GLU A 124 3.67 -13.57 13.72
N LEU A 125 4.89 -13.90 13.29
CA LEU A 125 5.26 -15.25 12.84
C LEU A 125 5.47 -16.22 14.00
N LYS A 126 5.51 -15.73 15.25
CA LYS A 126 5.79 -16.51 16.46
C LYS A 126 7.14 -17.24 16.40
N LEU A 127 8.16 -16.55 15.89
CA LEU A 127 9.49 -17.08 15.67
C LEU A 127 10.55 -16.29 16.47
N GLU A 128 11.60 -16.97 16.90
CA GLU A 128 12.61 -16.43 17.80
C GLU A 128 13.56 -15.42 17.14
N ASN A 129 13.88 -15.63 15.87
CA ASN A 129 14.87 -14.81 15.16
C ASN A 129 14.63 -14.74 13.64
N LYS A 130 15.36 -13.85 12.99
CA LYS A 130 15.26 -13.62 11.55
C LYS A 130 15.59 -14.85 10.68
N TYR A 131 16.48 -15.70 11.15
CA TYR A 131 16.90 -16.89 10.41
C TYR A 131 15.79 -17.94 10.34
N HIS A 132 15.09 -18.14 11.48
CA HIS A 132 13.90 -19.01 11.52
C HIS A 132 12.79 -18.47 10.60
N ALA A 133 12.57 -17.15 10.63
CA ALA A 133 11.54 -16.51 9.82
C ALA A 133 11.87 -16.56 8.31
N TYR A 134 13.12 -16.31 7.95
CA TYR A 134 13.59 -16.48 6.59
C TYR A 134 13.41 -17.92 6.10
N TYR A 135 13.82 -18.91 6.91
CA TYR A 135 13.70 -20.31 6.58
C TYR A 135 12.25 -20.71 6.32
N ALA A 136 11.33 -20.32 7.22
CA ALA A 136 9.91 -20.57 7.08
C ALA A 136 9.34 -19.96 5.79
N THR A 137 9.67 -18.71 5.48
CA THR A 137 9.22 -18.01 4.28
C THR A 137 9.75 -18.67 3.01
N LYS A 138 11.03 -19.00 2.99
CA LYS A 138 11.67 -19.66 1.84
C LYS A 138 11.08 -21.05 1.58
N MET A 139 10.79 -21.83 2.62
CA MET A 139 10.15 -23.15 2.47
C MET A 139 8.73 -23.02 1.96
N ALA A 140 7.96 -22.04 2.41
CA ALA A 140 6.63 -21.76 1.89
C ALA A 140 6.69 -21.40 0.40
N LEU A 141 7.62 -20.51 0.02
CA LEU A 141 7.83 -20.10 -1.38
C LEU A 141 8.19 -21.29 -2.28
N TRP A 142 9.09 -22.15 -1.84
CA TRP A 142 9.48 -23.31 -2.62
C TRP A 142 8.37 -24.36 -2.74
N CYS A 143 7.54 -24.52 -1.72
CA CYS A 143 6.34 -25.37 -1.84
C CYS A 143 5.35 -24.87 -2.89
N TYR A 144 5.36 -23.58 -3.20
CA TYR A 144 4.57 -23.02 -4.28
C TYR A 144 5.27 -23.14 -5.65
N LEU A 145 6.56 -22.83 -5.71
CA LEU A 145 7.32 -22.75 -6.98
C LEU A 145 7.67 -24.13 -7.57
N LEU A 146 7.82 -25.14 -6.73
CA LEU A 146 8.26 -26.46 -7.17
C LEU A 146 7.08 -27.43 -7.34
N PRO A 147 6.84 -27.95 -8.55
CA PRO A 147 5.65 -28.75 -8.85
C PRO A 147 5.56 -30.04 -8.04
N ASN A 148 6.70 -30.59 -7.60
CA ASN A 148 6.76 -31.82 -6.81
C ASN A 148 6.78 -31.59 -5.29
N TRP A 149 6.62 -30.33 -4.85
CA TRP A 149 6.57 -29.98 -3.45
C TRP A 149 5.17 -29.64 -3.03
N ASN A 150 4.68 -30.34 -1.99
CA ASN A 150 3.40 -30.04 -1.41
C ASN A 150 3.60 -29.60 0.04
N ILE A 151 3.01 -28.49 0.41
CA ILE A 151 3.12 -27.94 1.77
C ILE A 151 2.67 -28.93 2.85
N ASN A 152 1.74 -29.84 2.52
CA ASN A 152 1.28 -30.88 3.43
C ASN A 152 2.33 -31.99 3.68
N ASN A 153 3.29 -32.15 2.75
CA ASN A 153 4.40 -33.09 2.87
C ASN A 153 5.61 -32.49 3.59
N LEU A 154 5.55 -31.20 3.94
CA LEU A 154 6.57 -30.54 4.72
C LEU A 154 6.50 -31.03 6.17
N LYS A 155 7.61 -31.52 6.70
CA LYS A 155 7.75 -32.10 8.04
C LYS A 155 8.96 -31.52 8.73
N VAL A 156 9.01 -31.65 10.06
CA VAL A 156 10.23 -31.34 10.82
C VAL A 156 11.36 -32.30 10.43
N ASN A 157 12.60 -31.82 10.53
CA ASN A 157 13.77 -32.64 10.37
C ASN A 157 13.76 -33.77 11.43
N PRO A 158 13.75 -35.06 11.04
CA PRO A 158 13.60 -36.18 11.97
C PRO A 158 14.79 -36.35 12.92
N ASN A 159 15.92 -35.71 12.62
CA ASN A 159 17.13 -35.82 13.44
C ASN A 159 17.16 -34.83 14.61
N LEU A 160 16.18 -33.91 14.71
CA LEU A 160 16.14 -32.90 15.75
C LEU A 160 15.45 -33.42 17.01
N THR A 161 15.99 -33.01 18.16
CA THR A 161 15.48 -33.36 19.48
C THR A 161 15.41 -32.12 20.39
N GLY A 162 14.77 -32.25 21.55
CA GLY A 162 14.74 -31.19 22.54
C GLY A 162 14.27 -29.83 22.05
N ALA A 163 15.01 -28.79 22.37
CA ALA A 163 14.68 -27.41 22.01
C ALA A 163 14.67 -27.19 20.47
N GLU A 164 15.60 -27.81 19.75
CA GLU A 164 15.67 -27.70 18.28
C GLU A 164 14.43 -28.28 17.60
N LEU A 165 13.88 -29.38 18.12
CA LEU A 165 12.64 -29.95 17.65
C LEU A 165 11.45 -28.98 17.87
N GLN A 166 11.42 -28.27 19.01
CA GLN A 166 10.36 -27.28 19.28
C GLN A 166 10.48 -26.08 18.32
N ARG A 167 11.69 -25.58 18.08
CA ARG A 167 11.96 -24.56 17.06
C ARG A 167 11.50 -24.99 15.69
N ALA A 168 11.86 -26.21 15.26
CA ALA A 168 11.44 -26.74 13.98
C ALA A 168 9.92 -26.87 13.83
N ARG A 169 9.20 -27.19 14.91
CA ARG A 169 7.73 -27.20 14.93
C ARG A 169 7.14 -25.79 14.74
N ALA A 170 7.70 -24.80 15.41
CA ALA A 170 7.28 -23.40 15.23
C ALA A 170 7.54 -22.93 13.78
N ILE A 171 8.72 -23.24 13.23
CA ILE A 171 9.08 -22.92 11.85
C ILE A 171 8.13 -23.60 10.85
N LEU A 172 7.79 -24.89 11.08
CA LEU A 172 6.82 -25.59 10.23
C LEU A 172 5.43 -24.95 10.26
N ALA A 173 4.97 -24.57 11.46
CA ALA A 173 3.67 -23.89 11.60
C ALA A 173 3.67 -22.54 10.87
N ALA A 174 4.72 -21.74 11.02
CA ALA A 174 4.88 -20.49 10.32
C ALA A 174 4.94 -20.67 8.80
N ALA A 175 5.69 -21.64 8.29
CA ALA A 175 5.78 -21.92 6.86
C ALA A 175 4.41 -22.27 6.27
N LYS A 176 3.60 -23.07 6.96
CA LYS A 176 2.24 -23.41 6.54
C LYS A 176 1.30 -22.23 6.58
N ASP A 177 1.36 -21.38 7.63
CA ASP A 177 0.56 -20.17 7.73
C ASP A 177 0.90 -19.18 6.61
N ILE A 178 2.20 -18.93 6.37
CA ILE A 178 2.68 -18.09 5.27
C ILE A 178 2.18 -18.61 3.91
N TYR A 179 2.27 -19.91 3.66
CA TYR A 179 1.83 -20.52 2.42
C TYR A 179 0.32 -20.33 2.20
N VAL A 180 -0.49 -20.66 3.22
CA VAL A 180 -1.96 -20.55 3.12
C VAL A 180 -2.39 -19.11 2.87
N ARG A 181 -1.88 -18.17 3.65
CA ARG A 181 -2.18 -16.74 3.47
C ARG A 181 -1.68 -16.21 2.14
N GLY A 182 -0.45 -16.56 1.76
CA GLY A 182 0.16 -16.09 0.53
C GLY A 182 -0.52 -16.63 -0.72
N THR A 183 -0.90 -17.89 -0.74
CA THR A 183 -1.59 -18.48 -1.90
C THR A 183 -3.06 -18.08 -2.00
N ALA A 184 -3.67 -17.64 -0.91
CA ALA A 184 -4.99 -17.01 -0.91
C ALA A 184 -4.94 -15.53 -1.37
N TRP A 185 -3.75 -14.95 -1.48
CA TRP A 185 -3.56 -13.57 -1.89
C TRP A 185 -3.95 -13.39 -3.36
N ASN A 186 -4.82 -12.45 -3.61
CA ASN A 186 -5.34 -12.18 -4.97
C ASN A 186 -5.11 -10.70 -5.39
N LYS A 187 -4.30 -9.97 -4.64
CA LYS A 187 -4.06 -8.55 -4.90
C LYS A 187 -2.84 -8.35 -5.77
N ILE A 188 -3.03 -7.66 -6.90
CA ILE A 188 -1.92 -7.07 -7.66
C ILE A 188 -1.68 -5.71 -7.04
N TYR A 189 -0.51 -5.53 -6.45
CA TYR A 189 -0.21 -4.33 -5.71
C TYR A 189 0.38 -3.23 -6.60
N SER A 190 -0.43 -2.23 -6.85
CA SER A 190 0.04 -0.89 -7.14
C SER A 190 -0.53 0.01 -6.06
N PRO A 191 0.27 0.53 -5.13
CA PRO A 191 -0.22 1.42 -4.09
C PRO A 191 -0.97 2.59 -4.73
N ARG A 192 -2.16 2.86 -4.24
CA ARG A 192 -2.99 3.93 -4.75
C ARG A 192 -3.53 4.74 -3.59
N VAL A 193 -3.31 6.05 -3.66
CA VAL A 193 -3.92 7.02 -2.74
C VAL A 193 -4.80 7.94 -3.57
N THR A 194 -6.00 8.20 -3.11
CA THR A 194 -6.95 9.11 -3.75
C THR A 194 -7.48 10.13 -2.77
N ALA A 195 -7.80 11.31 -3.24
CA ALA A 195 -8.51 12.32 -2.48
C ALA A 195 -9.67 12.84 -3.33
N ALA A 196 -10.87 12.69 -2.83
CA ALA A 196 -12.08 13.08 -3.53
C ALA A 196 -12.93 14.01 -2.67
N PRO A 197 -13.46 15.11 -3.23
CA PRO A 197 -14.43 15.95 -2.54
C PRO A 197 -15.79 15.24 -2.45
N ASP A 198 -16.56 15.56 -1.42
CA ASP A 198 -17.94 15.08 -1.25
C ASP A 198 -18.89 15.75 -2.26
N ARG A 199 -18.56 16.96 -2.69
CA ARG A 199 -19.28 17.78 -3.68
C ARG A 199 -18.29 18.51 -4.59
N ASP A 200 -18.75 18.88 -5.77
CA ASP A 200 -17.91 19.53 -6.77
C ASP A 200 -17.44 20.92 -6.33
N THR A 201 -18.19 21.59 -5.46
CA THR A 201 -17.90 22.96 -4.99
C THR A 201 -18.15 23.05 -3.49
N ALA A 202 -17.41 23.93 -2.82
CA ALA A 202 -17.67 24.29 -1.43
C ALA A 202 -19.05 24.92 -1.29
N TYR A 203 -19.79 24.49 -0.31
CA TYR A 203 -21.16 24.92 -0.07
C TYR A 203 -21.28 25.78 1.20
N ALA A 204 -22.25 26.69 1.18
CA ALA A 204 -22.57 27.50 2.33
C ALA A 204 -23.23 26.61 3.43
N VAL A 205 -22.85 26.85 4.69
CA VAL A 205 -23.59 26.28 5.81
C VAL A 205 -24.83 27.13 6.08
N THR A 206 -25.88 26.51 6.64
CA THR A 206 -27.19 27.17 6.89
C THR A 206 -27.15 28.27 7.95
N VAL A 207 -26.03 28.44 8.66
CA VAL A 207 -25.85 29.45 9.71
C VAL A 207 -25.10 30.64 9.13
N ASP A 208 -25.70 31.83 9.21
CA ASP A 208 -25.07 33.08 8.76
C ASP A 208 -23.71 33.28 9.37
N GLY A 209 -22.78 33.79 8.57
CA GLY A 209 -21.41 34.08 8.96
C GLY A 209 -20.50 32.85 9.09
N GLN A 210 -21.01 31.66 8.86
CA GLN A 210 -20.17 30.49 8.80
C GLN A 210 -19.41 30.41 7.46
N PRO A 211 -18.19 29.84 7.44
CA PRO A 211 -17.45 29.67 6.20
C PRO A 211 -18.10 28.66 5.25
N TYR A 212 -17.91 28.85 3.96
CA TYR A 212 -18.19 27.79 2.98
C TYR A 212 -17.27 26.61 3.27
N LYS A 213 -17.78 25.40 3.19
CA LYS A 213 -17.02 24.17 3.44
C LYS A 213 -17.06 23.22 2.26
N GLN A 214 -15.97 22.53 2.03
CA GLN A 214 -15.91 21.36 1.17
C GLN A 214 -15.21 20.23 1.94
N VAL A 215 -15.89 19.08 2.06
CA VAL A 215 -15.36 17.91 2.74
C VAL A 215 -14.64 17.03 1.73
N PHE A 216 -13.51 16.48 2.13
CA PHE A 216 -12.73 15.55 1.33
C PHE A 216 -12.60 14.23 2.06
N THR A 217 -12.66 13.14 1.29
CA THR A 217 -12.29 11.81 1.74
C THR A 217 -11.00 11.40 1.05
N VAL A 218 -9.99 11.08 1.83
CA VAL A 218 -8.74 10.48 1.37
C VAL A 218 -8.82 8.99 1.60
N HIS A 219 -8.50 8.21 0.57
CA HIS A 219 -8.49 6.77 0.64
C HIS A 219 -7.16 6.23 0.14
N SER A 220 -6.64 5.21 0.80
CA SER A 220 -5.48 4.44 0.36
C SER A 220 -5.83 2.96 0.33
N ASP A 221 -5.45 2.26 -0.72
CA ASP A 221 -5.62 0.81 -0.84
C ASP A 221 -4.47 0.02 -0.20
N THR A 222 -3.52 0.73 0.39
CA THR A 222 -2.38 0.14 1.10
C THR A 222 -2.12 0.87 2.42
N TRP A 223 -1.33 0.27 3.29
CA TRP A 223 -1.01 0.82 4.61
C TRP A 223 -0.23 2.13 4.49
N VAL A 224 -0.74 3.17 5.15
CA VAL A 224 -0.08 4.46 5.26
C VAL A 224 0.90 4.42 6.43
N CYS A 225 2.15 4.77 6.17
CA CYS A 225 3.18 4.79 7.20
C CYS A 225 2.89 5.88 8.24
N ASN A 226 3.06 5.53 9.50
CA ASN A 226 2.75 6.41 10.64
C ASN A 226 1.30 6.92 10.67
N TYR A 227 0.40 6.31 9.91
CA TYR A 227 -1.02 6.68 9.81
C TYR A 227 -1.23 8.17 9.48
N ALA A 228 -0.33 8.74 8.67
CA ALA A 228 -0.30 10.17 8.42
C ALA A 228 -0.18 10.51 6.94
N ILE A 229 -1.10 11.34 6.45
CA ILE A 229 -1.08 11.93 5.11
C ILE A 229 -0.94 13.44 5.28
N ARG A 230 0.15 14.01 4.81
CA ARG A 230 0.37 15.45 4.82
C ARG A 230 -0.50 16.10 3.77
N VAL A 231 -1.13 17.23 4.12
CA VAL A 231 -1.96 18.02 3.22
C VAL A 231 -1.58 19.49 3.33
N ALA A 232 -1.55 20.19 2.20
CA ALA A 232 -1.29 21.62 2.12
C ALA A 232 -1.93 22.24 0.88
N PHE A 233 -2.10 23.54 0.86
CA PHE A 233 -2.33 24.25 -0.38
C PHE A 233 -1.05 24.24 -1.23
N SER A 234 -1.17 23.87 -2.51
CA SER A 234 -0.02 23.77 -3.41
C SER A 234 0.62 25.15 -3.69
N ASP A 235 -0.20 26.17 -3.83
CA ASP A 235 0.22 27.56 -3.97
C ASP A 235 -0.53 28.44 -2.96
N PRO A 236 0.09 28.76 -1.81
CA PRO A 236 -0.53 29.59 -0.79
C PRO A 236 -0.89 31.00 -1.26
N ALA A 237 -0.24 31.51 -2.31
CA ALA A 237 -0.50 32.88 -2.82
C ALA A 237 -1.81 32.96 -3.59
N SER A 238 -2.30 31.86 -4.14
CA SER A 238 -3.57 31.79 -4.87
C SER A 238 -4.79 31.53 -3.99
N VAL A 239 -4.57 31.32 -2.69
CA VAL A 239 -5.63 30.92 -1.75
C VAL A 239 -6.43 32.14 -1.30
N PRO A 240 -7.78 32.11 -1.27
CA PRO A 240 -8.60 33.15 -0.69
C PRO A 240 -8.19 33.44 0.78
N ALA A 241 -8.13 34.74 1.13
CA ALA A 241 -7.68 35.17 2.44
C ALA A 241 -8.47 34.48 3.57
N GLY A 242 -7.77 33.82 4.49
CA GLY A 242 -8.37 33.15 5.63
C GLY A 242 -8.93 31.76 5.31
N ALA A 243 -8.74 31.22 4.10
CA ALA A 243 -9.06 29.83 3.83
C ALA A 243 -8.16 28.89 4.63
N ARG A 244 -8.72 27.78 5.11
CA ARG A 244 -8.06 26.88 6.06
C ARG A 244 -8.31 25.42 5.70
N ILE A 245 -7.34 24.57 5.97
CA ILE A 245 -7.48 23.12 5.96
C ILE A 245 -7.66 22.67 7.41
N VAL A 246 -8.78 22.01 7.70
CA VAL A 246 -9.17 21.65 9.07
C VAL A 246 -9.64 20.19 9.14
N ASP A 247 -9.55 19.63 10.34
CA ASP A 247 -10.18 18.33 10.64
C ASP A 247 -11.72 18.45 10.69
N MET A 248 -12.40 17.34 10.95
CA MET A 248 -13.86 17.33 11.05
C MET A 248 -14.40 18.14 12.23
N ASN A 249 -13.56 18.54 13.19
CA ASN A 249 -13.89 19.39 14.34
C ASN A 249 -13.48 20.86 14.15
N ASN A 250 -13.12 21.30 12.92
CA ASN A 250 -12.68 22.65 12.56
C ASN A 250 -11.33 23.08 13.16
N LYS A 251 -10.50 22.14 13.61
CA LYS A 251 -9.14 22.40 14.05
C LYS A 251 -8.19 22.39 12.86
N ASP A 252 -7.29 23.39 12.77
CA ASP A 252 -6.27 23.44 11.71
C ASP A 252 -5.39 22.21 11.71
N ILE A 253 -5.16 21.67 10.52
CA ILE A 253 -4.32 20.51 10.31
C ILE A 253 -3.35 20.70 9.13
N THR A 254 -2.21 20.06 9.22
CA THR A 254 -1.26 19.83 8.12
C THR A 254 -1.12 18.34 7.81
N THR A 255 -1.78 17.50 8.62
CA THR A 255 -1.72 16.05 8.52
C THR A 255 -3.08 15.46 8.81
N ILE A 256 -3.52 14.58 7.92
CA ILE A 256 -4.73 13.77 8.09
C ILE A 256 -4.28 12.49 8.77
N THR A 257 -4.80 12.24 9.98
CA THR A 257 -4.56 10.99 10.67
C THR A 257 -5.54 9.94 10.13
N THR A 258 -4.99 8.82 9.69
CA THR A 258 -5.77 7.69 9.22
C THR A 258 -5.90 6.67 10.34
N SER A 259 -7.10 6.15 10.53
CA SER A 259 -7.32 5.00 11.41
C SER A 259 -7.75 3.84 10.52
N GLY A 260 -6.97 2.78 10.48
CA GLY A 260 -7.34 1.63 9.67
C GLY A 260 -6.81 0.34 10.24
N THR A 261 -7.66 -0.65 10.27
CA THR A 261 -7.31 -2.05 10.48
C THR A 261 -7.62 -2.76 9.18
N GLY A 262 -6.60 -3.07 8.38
CA GLY A 262 -6.81 -3.79 7.14
C GLY A 262 -6.39 -3.03 5.87
N ASP A 263 -6.87 -3.50 4.75
CA ASP A 263 -6.58 -2.94 3.43
C ASP A 263 -7.48 -1.73 3.16
N GLY A 264 -6.93 -0.59 3.23
CA GLY A 264 -7.63 0.66 2.95
C GLY A 264 -7.74 1.55 4.18
N TYR A 265 -7.22 2.74 4.04
CA TYR A 265 -7.28 3.79 5.03
C TYR A 265 -8.12 4.91 4.49
N GLY A 266 -9.06 5.36 5.30
CA GLY A 266 -9.83 6.55 5.03
C GLY A 266 -9.53 7.63 6.06
N GLY A 267 -9.39 8.84 5.61
CA GLY A 267 -9.34 10.03 6.44
C GLY A 267 -10.24 11.10 5.85
N LYS A 268 -10.86 11.91 6.69
CA LYS A 268 -11.68 13.05 6.25
C LYS A 268 -11.11 14.34 6.78
N PHE A 269 -11.21 15.38 5.97
CA PHE A 269 -10.87 16.73 6.34
C PHE A 269 -11.76 17.74 5.60
N LYS A 270 -11.70 19.00 5.96
CA LYS A 270 -12.45 20.06 5.32
C LYS A 270 -11.52 21.17 4.84
N VAL A 271 -11.90 21.80 3.74
CA VAL A 271 -11.42 23.13 3.35
C VAL A 271 -12.52 24.14 3.68
N LEU A 272 -12.17 25.15 4.44
CA LEU A 272 -13.07 26.24 4.83
C LEU A 272 -12.68 27.52 4.12
N TYR A 273 -13.66 28.21 3.56
CA TYR A 273 -13.49 29.50 2.91
C TYR A 273 -14.35 30.56 3.63
N PRO A 274 -13.76 31.64 4.21
CA PRO A 274 -14.56 32.68 4.78
C PRO A 274 -15.51 33.29 3.74
N ALA A 275 -16.79 33.44 4.07
CA ALA A 275 -17.81 33.96 3.16
C ALA A 275 -17.40 35.27 2.50
N ALA A 276 -16.85 36.21 3.27
CA ALA A 276 -16.36 37.51 2.77
C ALA A 276 -15.19 37.38 1.77
N ALA A 277 -14.37 36.35 1.87
CA ALA A 277 -13.22 36.12 0.98
C ALA A 277 -13.64 35.61 -0.40
N VAL A 278 -14.76 34.91 -0.48
CA VAL A 278 -15.29 34.30 -1.72
C VAL A 278 -16.51 35.04 -2.28
N ALA A 279 -17.01 36.08 -1.60
CA ALA A 279 -18.16 36.88 -2.04
C ALA A 279 -17.98 37.39 -3.46
N GLY A 280 -18.96 37.10 -4.33
CA GLY A 280 -18.95 37.43 -5.77
C GLY A 280 -17.87 36.74 -6.57
N LYS A 281 -17.24 35.69 -6.05
CA LYS A 281 -16.14 34.99 -6.72
C LYS A 281 -16.43 33.52 -6.91
N THR A 282 -15.88 32.99 -7.99
CA THR A 282 -15.78 31.55 -8.26
C THR A 282 -14.32 31.23 -8.54
N GLY A 283 -13.81 30.15 -7.99
CA GLY A 283 -12.41 29.80 -8.18
C GLY A 283 -12.08 28.39 -7.68
N SER A 284 -10.81 28.07 -7.79
CA SER A 284 -10.27 26.76 -7.49
C SER A 284 -8.90 26.92 -6.84
N VAL A 285 -8.64 26.15 -5.79
CA VAL A 285 -7.32 26.04 -5.16
C VAL A 285 -6.83 24.61 -5.21
N GLN A 286 -5.57 24.44 -5.56
CA GLN A 286 -4.96 23.14 -5.62
C GLN A 286 -4.48 22.69 -4.23
N LEU A 287 -4.86 21.49 -3.86
CA LEU A 287 -4.37 20.79 -2.67
C LEU A 287 -3.29 19.79 -3.09
N SER A 288 -2.22 19.73 -2.34
CA SER A 288 -1.16 18.73 -2.46
C SER A 288 -1.17 17.77 -1.26
N PHE A 289 -0.94 16.50 -1.55
CA PHE A 289 -0.83 15.46 -0.53
C PHE A 289 0.49 14.73 -0.69
N THR A 290 1.08 14.36 0.44
CA THR A 290 2.29 13.55 0.46
C THR A 290 2.17 12.54 1.60
N THR A 291 2.41 11.29 1.29
CA THR A 291 2.43 10.22 2.28
C THR A 291 3.36 9.10 1.86
N ASP A 292 3.92 8.40 2.83
CA ASP A 292 4.64 7.17 2.57
C ASP A 292 3.68 6.00 2.79
N VAL A 293 3.59 5.12 1.82
CA VAL A 293 2.75 3.93 1.86
C VAL A 293 3.60 2.68 1.78
N TYR A 294 3.14 1.59 2.37
CA TYR A 294 3.82 0.31 2.22
C TYR A 294 3.67 -0.21 0.81
N LYS A 295 4.80 -0.62 0.25
CA LYS A 295 4.92 -1.13 -1.10
C LYS A 295 5.21 -2.63 -1.03
N TYR A 296 4.30 -3.45 -1.49
CA TYR A 296 4.57 -4.88 -1.68
C TYR A 296 5.13 -5.10 -3.09
N ALA A 297 6.35 -4.66 -3.33
CA ALA A 297 7.03 -4.86 -4.59
C ALA A 297 8.12 -5.91 -4.43
N VAL A 298 7.99 -7.00 -5.16
CA VAL A 298 8.98 -8.05 -5.21
C VAL A 298 9.78 -7.89 -6.49
N PHE A 299 11.09 -7.74 -6.37
CA PHE A 299 11.99 -7.63 -7.51
C PHE A 299 12.65 -8.96 -7.80
N TYR A 300 12.76 -9.24 -9.09
CA TYR A 300 13.46 -10.39 -9.61
C TYR A 300 14.88 -10.01 -10.04
N ALA A 301 15.87 -10.56 -9.35
CA ALA A 301 17.28 -10.27 -9.59
C ALA A 301 18.01 -11.48 -10.20
N VAL A 302 18.80 -11.22 -11.23
CA VAL A 302 19.63 -12.22 -11.92
C VAL A 302 21.11 -11.90 -11.74
N CYS A 303 21.95 -12.95 -11.60
CA CYS A 303 23.38 -12.79 -11.45
C CYS A 303 23.97 -12.00 -12.62
N ALA A 304 24.70 -10.92 -12.31
CA ALA A 304 25.43 -10.12 -13.29
C ALA A 304 26.78 -10.72 -13.66
N GLU A 305 27.36 -11.53 -12.77
CA GLU A 305 28.72 -12.09 -12.89
C GLU A 305 28.73 -13.52 -13.48
N LYS A 306 27.91 -13.76 -14.51
CA LYS A 306 27.76 -15.08 -15.14
C LYS A 306 29.07 -15.65 -15.69
N ASN A 307 29.96 -14.80 -16.15
CA ASN A 307 31.27 -15.20 -16.69
C ASN A 307 32.17 -15.80 -15.61
N LYS A 308 32.01 -15.37 -14.36
CA LYS A 308 32.82 -15.82 -13.23
C LYS A 308 32.21 -17.04 -12.50
N TYR A 309 30.91 -17.05 -12.34
CA TYR A 309 30.21 -18.04 -11.50
C TYR A 309 29.25 -18.96 -12.26
N GLY A 310 29.09 -18.75 -13.58
CA GLY A 310 28.09 -19.46 -14.34
C GLY A 310 26.66 -19.01 -14.05
N GLN A 311 25.71 -19.91 -14.28
CA GLN A 311 24.31 -19.62 -13.98
C GLN A 311 24.02 -19.91 -12.51
N LEU A 312 23.86 -18.84 -11.72
CA LEU A 312 23.45 -18.91 -10.34
C LEU A 312 21.90 -18.82 -10.19
N GLN A 313 21.44 -19.13 -8.99
CA GLN A 313 20.04 -18.92 -8.60
C GLN A 313 19.64 -17.46 -8.80
N ASN A 314 18.41 -17.27 -9.22
CA ASN A 314 17.77 -15.96 -9.21
C ASN A 314 17.11 -15.71 -7.86
N TYR A 315 17.02 -14.45 -7.48
CA TYR A 315 16.47 -14.07 -6.19
C TYR A 315 15.28 -13.13 -6.35
N MET A 316 14.30 -13.29 -5.49
CA MET A 316 13.29 -12.30 -5.22
C MET A 316 13.60 -11.60 -3.90
N CYS A 317 13.48 -10.29 -3.93
CA CYS A 317 13.72 -9.43 -2.80
C CYS A 317 12.51 -8.55 -2.63
N ASP A 318 12.00 -8.48 -1.40
CA ASP A 318 11.11 -7.41 -0.99
C ASP A 318 12.02 -6.21 -0.68
N THR A 319 11.82 -5.11 -1.40
CA THR A 319 12.60 -3.88 -1.16
C THR A 319 12.08 -3.15 0.06
N ASP A 320 12.63 -1.95 0.34
CA ASP A 320 12.07 -1.08 1.35
C ASP A 320 10.55 -1.04 1.17
N PRO A 321 9.80 -1.40 2.19
CA PRO A 321 8.36 -1.54 2.07
C PRO A 321 7.64 -0.21 1.79
N THR A 322 8.35 0.91 1.67
CA THR A 322 7.74 2.22 1.55
C THR A 322 8.03 2.90 0.22
N VAL A 323 7.03 3.60 -0.28
CA VAL A 323 7.15 4.52 -1.41
C VAL A 323 6.42 5.82 -1.06
N THR A 324 7.05 6.94 -1.39
CA THR A 324 6.41 8.24 -1.21
C THR A 324 5.43 8.49 -2.34
N MET A 325 4.15 8.58 -1.99
CA MET A 325 3.07 8.95 -2.90
C MET A 325 2.82 10.43 -2.83
N ARG A 326 2.70 11.05 -4.02
CA ARG A 326 2.29 12.45 -4.16
C ARG A 326 1.05 12.49 -5.02
N LEU A 327 0.06 13.24 -4.58
CA LEU A 327 -1.13 13.48 -5.37
C LEU A 327 -1.60 14.92 -5.17
N SER A 328 -2.41 15.41 -6.10
CA SER A 328 -3.08 16.68 -5.97
C SER A 328 -4.53 16.57 -6.37
N THR A 329 -5.36 17.41 -5.80
CA THR A 329 -6.75 17.61 -6.21
C THR A 329 -7.10 19.08 -6.10
N TYR A 330 -8.29 19.45 -6.54
CA TYR A 330 -8.76 20.84 -6.45
C TYR A 330 -9.89 20.94 -5.44
N SER A 331 -9.84 22.02 -4.67
CA SER A 331 -10.97 22.50 -3.89
C SER A 331 -11.57 23.70 -4.62
N ASN A 332 -12.85 23.60 -4.96
CA ASN A 332 -13.56 24.63 -5.69
C ASN A 332 -14.46 25.43 -4.76
N TYR A 333 -14.62 26.71 -5.02
CA TYR A 333 -15.56 27.57 -4.31
C TYR A 333 -16.34 28.46 -5.28
N SER A 334 -17.58 28.80 -4.90
CA SER A 334 -18.42 29.72 -5.64
C SER A 334 -19.35 30.46 -4.70
N ASP A 335 -19.46 31.77 -4.88
CA ASP A 335 -20.52 32.56 -4.25
C ASP A 335 -21.84 32.26 -4.99
N GLY A 336 -22.75 31.61 -4.33
CA GLY A 336 -23.95 31.00 -4.92
C GLY A 336 -23.87 29.49 -5.09
N GLY A 337 -22.82 28.86 -4.52
CA GLY A 337 -22.72 27.43 -4.38
C GLY A 337 -23.87 26.82 -3.58
N GLU A 338 -24.00 25.50 -3.63
CA GLU A 338 -25.02 24.77 -2.91
C GLU A 338 -25.09 25.15 -1.44
N VAL A 339 -26.27 25.27 -0.90
CA VAL A 339 -26.51 25.42 0.54
C VAL A 339 -26.50 24.04 1.15
N GLU A 340 -25.88 23.89 2.32
CA GLU A 340 -25.94 22.63 3.07
C GLU A 340 -27.42 22.30 3.37
N PRO A 341 -27.93 21.15 2.91
CA PRO A 341 -29.28 20.77 3.28
C PRO A 341 -29.36 20.64 4.80
N PRO A 342 -30.48 20.99 5.41
CA PRO A 342 -30.68 20.79 6.83
C PRO A 342 -30.36 19.33 7.17
N ASP A 343 -29.73 19.13 8.32
CA ASP A 343 -29.21 17.82 8.77
C ASP A 343 -30.38 16.89 9.16
N THR A 344 -31.15 16.47 8.15
CA THR A 344 -32.24 15.49 8.26
C THR A 344 -31.76 14.14 7.71
N GLY A 345 -30.62 13.68 8.20
CA GLY A 345 -30.04 12.42 7.75
C GLY A 345 -30.78 11.20 8.30
N LEU A 346 -31.55 10.52 7.47
CA LEU A 346 -32.03 9.17 7.77
C LEU A 346 -30.91 8.18 7.46
N LYS A 347 -30.30 7.58 8.48
CA LYS A 347 -29.37 6.48 8.30
C LYS A 347 -30.09 5.14 8.41
N ILE A 348 -30.27 4.45 7.29
CA ILE A 348 -30.83 3.10 7.25
C ILE A 348 -29.69 2.10 7.16
N ILE A 349 -29.62 1.17 8.11
CA ILE A 349 -28.65 0.08 8.09
C ILE A 349 -29.43 -1.22 8.08
N LYS A 350 -29.26 -2.02 7.04
CA LYS A 350 -29.82 -3.38 7.00
C LYS A 350 -28.78 -4.33 7.62
N LEU A 351 -29.16 -5.02 8.65
CA LEU A 351 -28.33 -6.01 9.33
C LEU A 351 -28.76 -7.43 8.94
N GLU A 352 -27.83 -8.34 8.99
CA GLU A 352 -28.13 -9.77 8.93
C GLU A 352 -28.96 -10.15 10.16
N LYS A 353 -30.02 -10.96 9.94
CA LYS A 353 -30.97 -11.32 11.00
C LYS A 353 -30.25 -11.97 12.18
N GLY A 354 -30.35 -11.32 13.34
CA GLY A 354 -29.77 -11.81 14.61
C GLY A 354 -28.29 -11.46 14.80
N THR A 355 -27.74 -10.55 14.00
CA THR A 355 -26.36 -10.05 14.11
C THR A 355 -26.31 -8.54 13.98
N ASP A 356 -25.17 -7.92 14.34
CA ASP A 356 -24.89 -6.51 14.08
C ASP A 356 -24.09 -6.30 12.77
N THR A 357 -24.08 -7.30 11.88
CA THR A 357 -23.32 -7.27 10.63
C THR A 357 -24.12 -6.56 9.54
N PRO A 358 -23.63 -5.43 8.97
CA PRO A 358 -24.30 -4.75 7.87
C PRO A 358 -24.30 -5.60 6.60
N LEU A 359 -25.43 -5.68 5.92
CA LEU A 359 -25.55 -6.34 4.63
C LEU A 359 -25.08 -5.41 3.51
N SER A 360 -24.07 -5.84 2.77
CA SER A 360 -23.58 -5.16 1.58
C SER A 360 -24.55 -5.32 0.41
N GLY A 361 -24.72 -4.26 -0.40
CA GLY A 361 -25.55 -4.29 -1.61
C GLY A 361 -27.07 -4.22 -1.34
N ALA A 362 -27.50 -3.89 -0.12
CA ALA A 362 -28.91 -3.64 0.16
C ALA A 362 -29.37 -2.34 -0.54
N ILE A 363 -30.42 -2.44 -1.32
CA ILE A 363 -31.07 -1.29 -1.99
C ILE A 363 -32.31 -0.93 -1.16
N PHE A 364 -32.47 0.35 -0.87
CA PHE A 364 -33.64 0.89 -0.16
C PHE A 364 -34.33 1.89 -1.07
N GLU A 365 -35.62 1.82 -1.09
CA GLU A 365 -36.49 2.86 -1.66
C GLU A 365 -37.03 3.69 -0.49
N VAL A 366 -36.78 4.97 -0.51
CA VAL A 366 -37.33 5.92 0.47
C VAL A 366 -38.44 6.69 -0.21
N VAL A 367 -39.65 6.46 0.25
CA VAL A 367 -40.86 7.13 -0.28
C VAL A 367 -41.32 8.11 0.79
N ASP A 368 -41.58 9.35 0.41
CA ASP A 368 -42.14 10.33 1.32
C ASP A 368 -43.63 10.02 1.65
N PRO A 369 -44.21 10.64 2.66
CA PRO A 369 -45.63 10.40 3.01
C PRO A 369 -46.63 10.68 1.90
N ASP A 370 -46.21 11.49 0.89
CA ASP A 370 -47.03 11.88 -0.25
C ASP A 370 -46.81 10.98 -1.48
N GLY A 371 -45.93 9.96 -1.32
CA GLY A 371 -45.68 8.95 -2.35
C GLY A 371 -44.72 9.38 -3.46
N ALA A 372 -43.96 10.48 -3.31
CA ALA A 372 -42.89 10.85 -4.20
C ALA A 372 -41.60 10.06 -3.85
N THR A 373 -40.89 9.60 -4.90
CA THR A 373 -39.61 8.88 -4.78
C THR A 373 -38.45 9.79 -5.14
#